data_225230a9066df6951da4302ce83b2286
#
_entry.id   225230a9066df6951da4302ce83b2286
#
_cell.length_a   1.000
_cell.length_b   1.000
_cell.length_c   1.000
_cell.angle_alpha   90.00
_cell.angle_beta   90.00
_cell.angle_gamma   90.00
#
_symmetry.space_group_name_H-M   'P 1'
#
loop_
_entity.id
_entity.type
_entity.pdbx_description
1 polymer ?
#
loop_
_entity_poly.entity_id
_entity_poly.type
_entity_poly.pdbx_seq_one_letter_code
_entity_poly.pdbx_strand_id
1 'polypeptide(L)'
;MQNATPAAIVVLVLELTPAAVFGLAGERVGEACARWPSTLRTALPAFCALPYVLLSCAQQMFSWKWCALYAALPVAIAWLLGQAAIADPEQRGNWRDAIILLTLGLAVDLRWFEPAWPRGLTGLGKLLLIDAALYGFVAIRRLRGTGFDFHLHWSDWKTGLRELAFLTPLVVGLGLALGFLHPHGNAPRVSMIPTWIYVFIFVAVPEELFFRAWVQNLLERRVGRRAALGITAVLFGLSHFNKHFSKSSAHFNWRYVLLASVAGIFYGRAWRERRRVPASAITHASVDAIWSFWF
;
A
#
# COMPACT_ATOMS: atom_id res chain seq x y z
N MET A 1 2.54 -11.39 20.23
CA MET A 1 3.61 -10.38 20.03
C MET A 1 4.76 -10.73 20.96
N GLN A 2 5.61 -11.65 20.56
CA GLN A 2 6.83 -11.98 21.31
C GLN A 2 7.80 -10.80 21.10
N ASN A 3 8.06 -10.08 22.20
CA ASN A 3 9.16 -9.13 22.42
C ASN A 3 9.42 -8.12 21.27
N ALA A 4 8.56 -7.13 21.13
CA ALA A 4 8.93 -5.94 20.37
C ALA A 4 10.15 -5.31 21.05
N THR A 5 11.32 -5.43 20.46
CA THR A 5 12.53 -4.79 20.99
C THR A 5 12.35 -3.27 20.92
N PRO A 6 12.98 -2.48 21.83
CA PRO A 6 12.94 -1.02 21.74
C PRO A 6 13.33 -0.49 20.35
N ALA A 7 14.31 -1.13 19.69
CA ALA A 7 14.71 -0.80 18.34
C ALA A 7 13.58 -1.00 17.30
N ALA A 8 12.81 -2.08 17.42
CA ALA A 8 11.68 -2.33 16.51
C ALA A 8 10.57 -1.29 16.69
N ILE A 9 10.32 -0.84 17.91
CA ILE A 9 9.34 0.22 18.19
C ILE A 9 9.82 1.55 17.58
N VAL A 10 11.07 1.92 17.78
CA VAL A 10 11.65 3.15 17.20
C VAL A 10 11.56 3.13 15.69
N VAL A 11 11.92 2.02 15.06
CA VAL A 11 11.87 1.84 13.60
C VAL A 11 10.43 1.94 13.09
N LEU A 12 9.49 1.30 13.77
CA LEU A 12 8.06 1.40 13.41
C LEU A 12 7.55 2.85 13.46
N VAL A 13 7.94 3.61 14.50
CA VAL A 13 7.58 5.03 14.61
C VAL A 13 8.20 5.83 13.46
N LEU A 14 9.46 5.58 13.12
CA LEU A 14 10.14 6.24 12.01
C LEU A 14 9.46 5.96 10.67
N GLU A 15 9.04 4.71 10.42
CA GLU A 15 8.37 4.34 9.16
C GLU A 15 6.91 4.81 9.09
N LEU A 16 6.22 4.95 10.22
CA LEU A 16 4.86 5.52 10.21
C LEU A 16 4.85 7.05 10.13
N THR A 17 5.98 7.70 10.46
CA THR A 17 6.07 9.17 10.46
C THR A 17 5.83 9.79 9.07
N PRO A 18 6.45 9.33 7.96
CA PRO A 18 6.18 9.86 6.63
C PRO A 18 4.70 9.73 6.24
N ALA A 19 4.10 8.56 6.46
CA ALA A 19 2.69 8.34 6.18
C ALA A 19 1.80 9.30 7.00
N ALA A 20 2.09 9.51 8.28
CA ALA A 20 1.36 10.46 9.12
C ALA A 20 1.53 11.91 8.63
N VAL A 21 2.77 12.33 8.35
CA VAL A 21 3.09 13.68 7.89
C VAL A 21 2.41 13.98 6.55
N PHE A 22 2.53 13.08 5.57
CA PHE A 22 1.89 13.27 4.27
C PHE A 22 0.37 13.11 4.32
N GLY A 23 -0.14 12.25 5.19
CA GLY A 23 -1.57 12.08 5.38
C GLY A 23 -2.26 13.24 6.10
N LEU A 24 -1.55 13.96 6.96
CA LEU A 24 -2.12 15.10 7.70
C LEU A 24 -1.78 16.46 7.07
N ALA A 25 -0.69 16.57 6.32
CA ALA A 25 -0.19 17.84 5.80
C ALA A 25 0.46 17.71 4.40
N GLY A 26 0.06 16.75 3.60
CA GLY A 26 0.75 16.40 2.34
C GLY A 26 0.93 17.55 1.36
N GLU A 27 -0.09 18.39 1.17
CA GLU A 27 0.01 19.57 0.31
C GLU A 27 1.05 20.58 0.83
N ARG A 28 1.00 20.91 2.12
CA ARG A 28 1.95 21.84 2.75
C ARG A 28 3.38 21.32 2.68
N VAL A 29 3.56 20.03 2.94
CA VAL A 29 4.88 19.39 2.86
C VAL A 29 5.39 19.37 1.42
N GLY A 30 4.55 19.02 0.46
CA GLY A 30 4.88 19.06 -0.97
C GLY A 30 5.27 20.48 -1.44
N GLU A 31 4.59 21.52 -0.99
CA GLU A 31 4.93 22.92 -1.26
C GLU A 31 6.25 23.34 -0.61
N ALA A 32 6.46 22.96 0.65
CA ALA A 32 7.71 23.24 1.36
C ALA A 32 8.91 22.55 0.65
N CYS A 33 8.78 21.29 0.33
CA CYS A 33 9.79 20.54 -0.41
C CYS A 33 10.07 21.16 -1.79
N ALA A 34 9.07 21.71 -2.46
CA ALA A 34 9.25 22.32 -3.78
C ALA A 34 10.18 23.56 -3.76
N ARG A 35 10.34 24.21 -2.60
CA ARG A 35 11.23 25.36 -2.40
C ARG A 35 12.70 24.98 -2.22
N TRP A 36 12.97 23.69 -1.92
CA TRP A 36 14.33 23.22 -1.72
C TRP A 36 15.07 23.02 -3.05
N PRO A 37 16.41 23.08 -3.06
CA PRO A 37 17.21 22.73 -4.23
C PRO A 37 16.89 21.33 -4.73
N SER A 38 16.88 21.15 -6.06
CA SER A 38 16.53 19.86 -6.67
C SER A 38 17.43 18.72 -6.21
N THR A 39 18.72 19.00 -6.01
CA THR A 39 19.70 18.03 -5.49
C THR A 39 19.32 17.55 -4.10
N LEU A 40 18.94 18.46 -3.18
CA LEU A 40 18.54 18.09 -1.83
C LEU A 40 17.23 17.26 -1.86
N ARG A 41 16.25 17.69 -2.64
CA ARG A 41 14.99 16.93 -2.79
C ARG A 41 15.20 15.52 -3.31
N THR A 42 16.12 15.36 -4.24
CA THR A 42 16.42 14.03 -4.81
C THR A 42 17.23 13.17 -3.85
N ALA A 43 18.14 13.76 -3.07
CA ALA A 43 19.01 13.02 -2.14
C ALA A 43 18.34 12.67 -0.81
N LEU A 44 17.39 13.49 -0.34
CA LEU A 44 16.74 13.32 0.97
C LEU A 44 16.18 11.90 1.19
N PRO A 45 15.55 11.22 0.22
CA PRO A 45 15.03 9.88 0.43
C PRO A 45 16.08 8.82 0.74
N ALA A 46 17.38 9.10 0.61
CA ALA A 46 18.43 8.21 1.09
C ALA A 46 18.29 7.90 2.59
N PHE A 47 17.69 8.80 3.37
CA PHE A 47 17.39 8.58 4.79
C PHE A 47 16.36 7.47 5.04
N CYS A 48 15.65 6.99 4.02
CA CYS A 48 14.87 5.76 4.11
C CYS A 48 15.70 4.52 4.47
N ALA A 49 17.04 4.57 4.33
CA ALA A 49 17.92 3.53 4.83
C ALA A 49 18.03 3.50 6.37
N LEU A 50 17.71 4.60 7.07
CA LEU A 50 17.91 4.72 8.51
C LEU A 50 17.14 3.67 9.34
N PRO A 51 15.85 3.40 9.10
CA PRO A 51 15.12 2.33 9.77
C PRO A 51 15.82 0.97 9.65
N TYR A 52 16.25 0.62 8.43
CA TYR A 52 17.01 -0.61 8.21
C TYR A 52 18.32 -0.64 9.00
N VAL A 53 19.12 0.43 8.96
CA VAL A 53 20.40 0.52 9.68
C VAL A 53 20.18 0.33 11.18
N LEU A 54 19.22 1.05 11.77
CA LEU A 54 18.95 0.98 13.21
C LEU A 54 18.55 -0.44 13.64
N LEU A 55 17.62 -1.07 12.93
CA LEU A 55 17.14 -2.39 13.30
C LEU A 55 18.20 -3.47 13.03
N SER A 56 18.87 -3.44 11.87
CA SER A 56 19.84 -4.45 11.50
C SER A 56 21.10 -4.40 12.37
N CYS A 57 21.54 -3.22 12.80
CA CYS A 57 22.62 -3.09 13.78
C CYS A 57 22.20 -3.63 15.15
N ALA A 58 21.00 -3.30 15.62
CA ALA A 58 20.49 -3.79 16.90
C ALA A 58 20.31 -5.33 16.92
N GLN A 59 20.05 -5.92 15.77
CA GLN A 59 19.86 -7.37 15.59
C GLN A 59 21.13 -8.10 15.10
N GLN A 60 22.25 -7.39 14.97
CA GLN A 60 23.54 -7.94 14.49
C GLN A 60 23.44 -8.60 13.11
N MET A 61 22.59 -8.07 12.23
CA MET A 61 22.37 -8.58 10.87
C MET A 61 22.64 -7.53 9.77
N PHE A 62 23.38 -6.48 10.10
CA PHE A 62 23.69 -5.39 9.18
C PHE A 62 24.42 -5.88 7.92
N SER A 63 24.01 -5.37 6.78
CA SER A 63 24.64 -5.64 5.49
C SER A 63 24.75 -4.37 4.66
N TRP A 64 25.95 -4.04 4.20
CA TRP A 64 26.20 -2.91 3.30
C TRP A 64 25.39 -2.98 2.00
N LYS A 65 25.19 -4.18 1.47
CA LYS A 65 24.35 -4.39 0.28
C LYS A 65 22.93 -3.84 0.48
N TRP A 66 22.30 -4.20 1.60
CA TRP A 66 20.94 -3.78 1.89
C TRP A 66 20.88 -2.29 2.26
N CYS A 67 21.88 -1.79 3.03
CA CYS A 67 21.98 -0.37 3.34
C CYS A 67 22.08 0.49 2.07
N ALA A 68 22.98 0.12 1.16
CA ALA A 68 23.15 0.82 -0.12
C ALA A 68 21.87 0.75 -0.97
N LEU A 69 21.18 -0.39 -1.01
CA LEU A 69 19.94 -0.56 -1.77
C LEU A 69 18.82 0.30 -1.21
N TYR A 70 18.63 0.34 0.12
CA TYR A 70 17.62 1.16 0.79
C TYR A 70 17.93 2.66 0.73
N ALA A 71 19.17 3.05 0.52
CA ALA A 71 19.53 4.44 0.24
C ALA A 71 19.34 4.80 -1.24
N ALA A 72 19.83 3.95 -2.15
CA ALA A 72 19.87 4.24 -3.59
C ALA A 72 18.48 4.14 -4.26
N LEU A 73 17.67 3.14 -3.91
CA LEU A 73 16.36 2.94 -4.54
C LEU A 73 15.40 4.12 -4.33
N PRO A 74 15.21 4.67 -3.11
CA PRO A 74 14.38 5.86 -2.92
C PRO A 74 14.90 7.10 -3.65
N VAL A 75 16.22 7.26 -3.74
CA VAL A 75 16.85 8.35 -4.52
C VAL A 75 16.55 8.17 -6.02
N ALA A 76 16.68 6.95 -6.54
CA ALA A 76 16.35 6.66 -7.93
C ALA A 76 14.86 6.91 -8.23
N ILE A 77 13.96 6.53 -7.33
CA ILE A 77 12.51 6.81 -7.42
C ILE A 77 12.30 8.33 -7.49
N ALA A 78 12.88 9.09 -6.56
CA ALA A 78 12.73 10.55 -6.52
C ALA A 78 13.28 11.20 -7.79
N TRP A 79 14.44 10.76 -8.29
CA TRP A 79 15.03 11.26 -9.53
C TRP A 79 14.12 10.96 -10.74
N LEU A 80 13.67 9.72 -10.91
CA LEU A 80 12.79 9.33 -12.02
C LEU A 80 11.46 10.08 -11.99
N LEU A 81 10.86 10.26 -10.82
CA LEU A 81 9.61 11.02 -10.67
C LEU A 81 9.82 12.51 -10.89
N GLY A 82 10.99 13.04 -10.57
CA GLY A 82 11.39 14.39 -10.96
C GLY A 82 11.46 14.57 -12.48
N GLN A 83 12.08 13.62 -13.19
CA GLN A 83 12.08 13.60 -14.65
C GLN A 83 10.68 13.40 -15.24
N ALA A 84 9.84 12.57 -14.57
CA ALA A 84 8.46 12.40 -14.97
C ALA A 84 7.65 13.71 -14.83
N ALA A 85 7.89 14.48 -13.77
CA ALA A 85 7.21 15.76 -13.56
C ALA A 85 7.53 16.79 -14.65
N ILE A 86 8.78 16.81 -15.13
CA ILE A 86 9.23 17.69 -16.22
C ILE A 86 8.65 17.23 -17.57
N ALA A 87 8.70 15.94 -17.85
CA ALA A 87 8.29 15.39 -19.14
C ALA A 87 6.76 15.30 -19.34
N ASP A 88 6.00 15.33 -18.24
CA ASP A 88 4.54 15.19 -18.24
C ASP A 88 3.91 16.12 -17.20
N PRO A 89 3.89 17.44 -17.46
CA PRO A 89 3.33 18.43 -16.54
C PRO A 89 1.81 18.28 -16.37
N GLU A 90 1.12 17.72 -17.36
CA GLU A 90 -0.32 17.43 -17.30
C GLU A 90 -0.64 16.20 -16.46
N GLN A 91 0.38 15.46 -16.05
CA GLN A 91 0.24 14.27 -15.20
C GLN A 91 -0.64 13.18 -15.84
N ARG A 92 -0.54 12.98 -17.14
CA ARG A 92 -1.24 11.90 -17.86
C ARG A 92 -0.64 10.52 -17.54
N GLY A 93 0.50 10.50 -16.86
CA GLY A 93 1.31 9.33 -16.61
C GLY A 93 2.29 9.05 -17.76
N ASN A 94 3.49 8.63 -17.47
CA ASN A 94 4.50 8.27 -18.47
C ASN A 94 5.18 6.95 -18.10
N TRP A 95 6.11 6.49 -18.95
CA TRP A 95 6.80 5.22 -18.74
C TRP A 95 7.63 5.18 -17.43
N ARG A 96 8.08 6.34 -16.91
CA ARG A 96 8.81 6.43 -15.64
C ARG A 96 7.89 6.15 -14.45
N ASP A 97 6.69 6.73 -14.46
CA ASP A 97 5.65 6.42 -13.49
C ASP A 97 5.35 4.91 -13.50
N ALA A 98 5.19 4.32 -14.69
CA ALA A 98 4.87 2.90 -14.87
C ALA A 98 6.01 1.98 -14.38
N ILE A 99 7.27 2.27 -14.71
CA ILE A 99 8.42 1.48 -14.22
C ILE A 99 8.49 1.49 -12.70
N ILE A 100 8.31 2.66 -12.06
CA ILE A 100 8.36 2.76 -10.61
C ILE A 100 7.26 1.93 -9.97
N LEU A 101 6.02 2.05 -10.45
CA LEU A 101 4.90 1.26 -9.93
C LEU A 101 5.10 -0.24 -10.16
N LEU A 102 5.58 -0.63 -11.34
CA LEU A 102 5.88 -2.04 -11.61
C LEU A 102 6.98 -2.57 -10.69
N THR A 103 8.07 -1.83 -10.55
CA THR A 103 9.19 -2.22 -9.66
C THR A 103 8.75 -2.36 -8.21
N LEU A 104 7.99 -1.39 -7.68
CA LEU A 104 7.49 -1.43 -6.32
C LEU A 104 6.50 -2.57 -6.10
N GLY A 105 5.55 -2.77 -7.04
CA GLY A 105 4.60 -3.86 -6.99
C GLY A 105 5.28 -5.23 -7.00
N LEU A 106 6.21 -5.45 -7.93
CA LEU A 106 6.97 -6.70 -8.00
C LEU A 106 7.88 -6.90 -6.79
N ALA A 107 8.51 -5.84 -6.27
CA ALA A 107 9.36 -5.93 -5.11
C ALA A 107 8.61 -6.43 -3.86
N VAL A 108 7.34 -5.99 -3.71
CA VAL A 108 6.46 -6.45 -2.63
C VAL A 108 5.93 -7.85 -2.90
N ASP A 109 5.41 -8.11 -4.10
CA ASP A 109 4.77 -9.39 -4.44
C ASP A 109 5.79 -10.56 -4.47
N LEU A 110 6.99 -10.32 -5.02
CA LEU A 110 8.08 -11.30 -5.08
C LEU A 110 8.97 -11.30 -3.82
N ARG A 111 8.64 -10.50 -2.80
CA ARG A 111 9.31 -10.47 -1.49
C ARG A 111 10.82 -10.18 -1.58
N TRP A 112 11.24 -9.35 -2.53
CA TRP A 112 12.67 -9.10 -2.79
C TRP A 112 13.41 -8.54 -1.59
N PHE A 113 12.75 -7.80 -0.71
CA PHE A 113 13.35 -7.13 0.44
C PHE A 113 13.18 -7.88 1.77
N GLU A 114 12.37 -8.94 1.80
CA GLU A 114 12.16 -9.71 3.04
C GLU A 114 13.45 -10.29 3.65
N PRO A 115 14.46 -10.76 2.85
CA PRO A 115 15.71 -11.27 3.42
C PRO A 115 16.56 -10.25 4.20
N ALA A 116 16.27 -8.95 4.03
CA ALA A 116 16.96 -7.88 4.76
C ALA A 116 16.46 -7.73 6.21
N TRP A 117 15.31 -8.30 6.55
CA TRP A 117 14.60 -8.04 7.80
C TRP A 117 14.53 -9.29 8.69
N PRO A 118 14.49 -9.11 10.02
CA PRO A 118 14.28 -10.22 10.93
C PRO A 118 12.95 -10.92 10.66
N ARG A 119 12.89 -12.23 10.93
CA ARG A 119 11.65 -12.99 10.83
C ARG A 119 10.57 -12.37 11.73
N GLY A 120 9.38 -12.16 11.19
CA GLY A 120 8.26 -11.51 11.90
C GLY A 120 8.24 -9.97 11.79
N LEU A 121 9.29 -9.34 11.24
CA LEU A 121 9.38 -7.90 11.00
C LEU A 121 9.53 -7.53 9.52
N THR A 122 9.34 -8.49 8.62
CA THR A 122 9.47 -8.30 7.16
C THR A 122 8.50 -7.26 6.60
N GLY A 123 7.39 -7.00 7.30
CA GLY A 123 6.43 -5.95 6.95
C GLY A 123 7.03 -4.54 6.96
N LEU A 124 8.07 -4.29 7.78
CA LEU A 124 8.77 -3.00 7.82
C LEU A 124 9.43 -2.67 6.46
N GLY A 125 10.00 -3.67 5.77
CA GLY A 125 10.54 -3.45 4.44
C GLY A 125 9.50 -2.98 3.41
N LYS A 126 8.24 -3.36 3.58
CA LYS A 126 7.13 -2.90 2.72
C LYS A 126 6.74 -1.45 3.03
N LEU A 127 6.70 -1.08 4.32
CA LEU A 127 6.44 0.30 4.74
C LEU A 127 7.51 1.25 4.19
N LEU A 128 8.77 0.87 4.26
CA LEU A 128 9.88 1.66 3.72
C LEU A 128 9.73 1.91 2.21
N LEU A 129 9.30 0.89 1.44
CA LEU A 129 9.04 1.06 0.01
C LEU A 129 7.85 1.99 -0.24
N ILE A 130 6.81 1.92 0.58
CA ILE A 130 5.66 2.83 0.52
C ILE A 130 6.08 4.27 0.86
N ASP A 131 6.93 4.48 1.86
CA ASP A 131 7.45 5.79 2.23
C ASP A 131 8.26 6.43 1.11
N ALA A 132 9.13 5.64 0.46
CA ALA A 132 9.87 6.09 -0.71
C ALA A 132 8.95 6.51 -1.86
N ALA A 133 7.90 5.71 -2.12
CA ALA A 133 6.89 6.01 -3.12
C ALA A 133 6.04 7.23 -2.72
N LEU A 134 5.64 7.31 -1.47
CA LEU A 134 4.83 8.41 -0.94
C LEU A 134 5.57 9.75 -1.09
N TYR A 135 6.84 9.81 -0.66
CA TYR A 135 7.67 10.97 -0.91
C TYR A 135 7.77 11.28 -2.40
N GLY A 136 8.04 10.28 -3.22
CA GLY A 136 8.19 10.43 -4.65
C GLY A 136 6.92 10.98 -5.34
N PHE A 137 5.76 10.37 -5.10
CA PHE A 137 4.52 10.77 -5.76
C PHE A 137 3.91 12.05 -5.18
N VAL A 138 4.03 12.29 -3.86
CA VAL A 138 3.42 13.47 -3.23
C VAL A 138 4.35 14.69 -3.28
N ALA A 139 5.63 14.57 -2.87
CA ALA A 139 6.54 15.71 -2.79
C ALA A 139 7.26 16.02 -4.11
N ILE A 140 7.67 15.01 -4.89
CA ILE A 140 8.44 15.20 -6.12
C ILE A 140 7.55 15.31 -7.34
N ARG A 141 6.72 14.28 -7.61
CA ARG A 141 5.80 14.23 -8.75
C ARG A 141 4.61 15.17 -8.57
N ARG A 142 4.25 15.44 -7.31
CA ARG A 142 3.08 16.23 -6.90
C ARG A 142 1.82 15.76 -7.59
N LEU A 143 1.61 14.43 -7.60
CA LEU A 143 0.51 13.80 -8.30
C LEU A 143 -0.83 14.23 -7.71
N ARG A 144 -1.67 14.87 -8.53
CA ARG A 144 -2.98 15.37 -8.11
C ARG A 144 -3.99 14.26 -7.97
N GLY A 145 -4.99 14.46 -7.11
CA GLY A 145 -6.14 13.55 -6.99
C GLY A 145 -5.81 12.18 -6.39
N THR A 146 -4.74 12.09 -5.61
CA THR A 146 -4.38 10.88 -4.88
C THR A 146 -5.40 10.57 -3.80
N GLY A 147 -5.94 11.60 -3.14
CA GLY A 147 -6.91 11.46 -2.06
C GLY A 147 -6.33 10.86 -0.80
N PHE A 148 -5.02 10.94 -0.62
CA PHE A 148 -4.37 10.53 0.61
C PHE A 148 -4.48 11.63 1.66
N ASP A 149 -5.35 11.41 2.64
CA ASP A 149 -5.64 12.34 3.72
C ASP A 149 -6.18 11.57 4.92
N PHE A 150 -5.52 11.70 6.07
CA PHE A 150 -5.92 11.04 7.31
C PHE A 150 -6.97 11.80 8.13
N HIS A 151 -7.44 12.96 7.67
CA HIS A 151 -8.62 13.60 8.24
C HIS A 151 -9.86 12.81 7.84
N LEU A 152 -10.23 11.83 8.68
CA LEU A 152 -11.38 10.96 8.43
C LEU A 152 -12.69 11.77 8.47
N HIS A 153 -13.45 11.71 7.40
CA HIS A 153 -14.77 12.32 7.30
C HIS A 153 -15.88 11.26 7.45
N TRP A 154 -17.01 11.66 7.98
CA TRP A 154 -18.17 10.76 8.05
C TRP A 154 -18.59 10.22 6.68
N SER A 155 -18.35 10.99 5.62
CA SER A 155 -18.57 10.55 4.25
C SER A 155 -17.68 9.37 3.83
N ASP A 156 -16.46 9.24 4.39
CA ASP A 156 -15.58 8.11 4.09
C ASP A 156 -16.18 6.80 4.65
N TRP A 157 -16.68 6.87 5.89
CA TRP A 157 -17.40 5.75 6.50
C TRP A 157 -18.66 5.39 5.73
N LYS A 158 -19.49 6.35 5.36
CA LYS A 158 -20.70 6.09 4.57
C LYS A 158 -20.39 5.39 3.26
N THR A 159 -19.40 5.91 2.51
CA THR A 159 -18.99 5.33 1.24
C THR A 159 -18.36 3.96 1.44
N GLY A 160 -17.43 3.81 2.38
CA GLY A 160 -16.75 2.54 2.63
C GLY A 160 -17.71 1.44 3.09
N LEU A 161 -18.60 1.73 4.04
CA LEU A 161 -19.59 0.76 4.53
C LEU A 161 -20.66 0.41 3.49
N ARG A 162 -21.05 1.37 2.65
CA ARG A 162 -21.97 1.08 1.54
C ARG A 162 -21.35 0.11 0.54
N GLU A 163 -20.10 0.36 0.09
CA GLU A 163 -19.42 -0.56 -0.82
C GLU A 163 -19.16 -1.92 -0.18
N LEU A 164 -18.88 -1.97 1.13
CA LEU A 164 -18.81 -3.21 1.90
C LEU A 164 -20.13 -3.99 1.88
N ALA A 165 -21.26 -3.32 2.10
CA ALA A 165 -22.57 -3.94 2.11
C ALA A 165 -22.92 -4.60 0.75
N PHE A 166 -22.51 -3.99 -0.36
CA PHE A 166 -22.69 -4.60 -1.69
C PHE A 166 -21.66 -5.70 -1.98
N LEU A 167 -20.43 -5.54 -1.53
CA LEU A 167 -19.34 -6.49 -1.76
C LEU A 167 -19.52 -7.79 -0.99
N THR A 168 -19.86 -7.70 0.31
CA THR A 168 -19.87 -8.84 1.23
C THR A 168 -20.73 -10.02 0.73
N PRO A 169 -22.01 -9.83 0.36
CA PRO A 169 -22.82 -10.96 -0.12
C PRO A 169 -22.26 -11.59 -1.40
N LEU A 170 -21.68 -10.78 -2.28
CA LEU A 170 -21.11 -11.25 -3.53
C LEU A 170 -19.82 -12.08 -3.28
N VAL A 171 -18.89 -11.56 -2.47
CA VAL A 171 -17.61 -12.24 -2.21
C VAL A 171 -17.80 -13.47 -1.31
N VAL A 172 -18.70 -13.39 -0.32
CA VAL A 172 -19.02 -14.54 0.54
C VAL A 172 -19.72 -15.63 -0.28
N GLY A 173 -20.75 -15.30 -1.05
CA GLY A 173 -21.44 -16.25 -1.90
C GLY A 173 -20.52 -16.92 -2.92
N LEU A 174 -19.70 -16.14 -3.62
CA LEU A 174 -18.74 -16.64 -4.59
C LEU A 174 -17.62 -17.45 -3.91
N GLY A 175 -17.11 -16.98 -2.76
CA GLY A 175 -16.06 -17.66 -2.01
C GLY A 175 -16.48 -19.02 -1.45
N LEU A 176 -17.73 -19.15 -0.97
CA LEU A 176 -18.32 -20.42 -0.55
C LEU A 176 -18.54 -21.34 -1.76
N ALA A 177 -19.10 -20.83 -2.85
CA ALA A 177 -19.33 -21.61 -4.07
C ALA A 177 -18.04 -22.16 -4.70
N LEU A 178 -16.94 -21.41 -4.60
CA LEU A 178 -15.63 -21.82 -5.07
C LEU A 178 -14.88 -22.72 -4.07
N GLY A 179 -15.41 -22.97 -2.88
CA GLY A 179 -14.71 -23.67 -1.82
C GLY A 179 -13.42 -22.97 -1.38
N PHE A 180 -13.42 -21.64 -1.41
CA PHE A 180 -12.31 -20.81 -0.92
C PHE A 180 -12.56 -20.37 0.53
N LEU A 181 -13.78 -20.04 0.88
CA LEU A 181 -14.18 -19.66 2.22
C LEU A 181 -14.71 -20.88 2.97
N HIS A 182 -14.25 -21.06 4.20
CA HIS A 182 -14.68 -22.13 5.09
C HIS A 182 -15.10 -21.53 6.44
N PRO A 183 -16.41 -21.42 6.71
CA PRO A 183 -16.89 -20.83 7.95
C PRO A 183 -16.36 -21.58 9.19
N HIS A 184 -15.82 -20.86 10.17
CA HIS A 184 -15.45 -21.41 11.46
C HIS A 184 -16.16 -20.65 12.58
N GLY A 185 -16.79 -21.39 13.49
CA GLY A 185 -17.78 -20.86 14.42
C GLY A 185 -17.28 -20.12 15.66
N ASN A 186 -15.98 -19.87 15.84
CA ASN A 186 -15.43 -19.40 17.12
C ASN A 186 -14.47 -18.22 16.96
N ALA A 187 -14.94 -17.12 16.38
CA ALA A 187 -14.15 -15.91 16.33
C ALA A 187 -14.11 -15.21 17.70
N PRO A 188 -12.94 -14.91 18.28
CA PRO A 188 -12.83 -14.16 19.51
C PRO A 188 -13.24 -12.70 19.25
N ARG A 189 -14.43 -12.32 19.66
CA ARG A 189 -15.01 -10.98 19.44
C ARG A 189 -14.17 -9.83 20.00
N VAL A 190 -13.37 -10.08 21.03
CA VAL A 190 -12.57 -9.06 21.72
C VAL A 190 -11.38 -8.55 20.89
N SER A 191 -10.89 -9.31 19.93
CA SER A 191 -9.74 -8.94 19.11
C SER A 191 -10.10 -8.27 17.76
N MET A 192 -11.37 -8.11 17.46
CA MET A 192 -11.85 -7.61 16.17
C MET A 192 -11.42 -6.15 15.91
N ILE A 193 -11.61 -5.25 16.87
CA ILE A 193 -11.25 -3.84 16.71
C ILE A 193 -9.73 -3.64 16.55
N PRO A 194 -8.87 -4.17 17.44
CA PRO A 194 -7.43 -4.09 17.24
C PRO A 194 -6.95 -4.69 15.90
N THR A 195 -7.52 -5.82 15.49
CA THR A 195 -7.20 -6.43 14.21
C THR A 195 -7.60 -5.52 13.05
N TRP A 196 -8.81 -4.94 13.09
CA TRP A 196 -9.26 -4.00 12.08
C TRP A 196 -8.33 -2.78 11.98
N ILE A 197 -7.94 -2.19 13.13
CA ILE A 197 -7.01 -1.05 13.16
C ILE A 197 -5.66 -1.45 12.57
N TYR A 198 -5.13 -2.61 12.94
CA TYR A 198 -3.88 -3.13 12.39
C TYR A 198 -3.98 -3.31 10.86
N VAL A 199 -5.01 -3.97 10.38
CA VAL A 199 -5.22 -4.19 8.94
C VAL A 199 -5.41 -2.86 8.23
N PHE A 200 -6.16 -1.92 8.80
CA PHE A 200 -6.37 -0.60 8.23
C PHE A 200 -5.05 0.14 7.99
N ILE A 201 -4.18 0.19 9.01
CA ILE A 201 -2.93 0.96 8.96
C ILE A 201 -1.85 0.24 8.12
N PHE A 202 -1.66 -1.07 8.33
CA PHE A 202 -0.51 -1.81 7.80
C PHE A 202 -0.78 -2.58 6.51
N VAL A 203 -2.04 -2.75 6.13
CA VAL A 203 -2.43 -3.47 4.92
C VAL A 203 -3.26 -2.59 3.99
N ALA A 204 -4.44 -2.17 4.45
CA ALA A 204 -5.40 -1.48 3.59
C ALA A 204 -4.88 -0.11 3.11
N VAL A 205 -4.42 0.77 3.99
CA VAL A 205 -3.91 2.09 3.58
C VAL A 205 -2.72 1.97 2.62
N PRO A 206 -1.67 1.19 2.85
CA PRO A 206 -0.58 0.98 1.90
C PRO A 206 -1.04 0.43 0.53
N GLU A 207 -1.91 -0.57 0.53
CA GLU A 207 -2.40 -1.16 -0.72
C GLU A 207 -3.33 -0.20 -1.48
N GLU A 208 -4.20 0.54 -0.80
CA GLU A 208 -5.07 1.52 -1.44
C GLU A 208 -4.31 2.77 -1.92
N LEU A 209 -3.23 3.18 -1.25
CA LEU A 209 -2.29 4.17 -1.78
C LEU A 209 -1.71 3.69 -3.12
N PHE A 210 -1.18 2.48 -3.15
CA PHE A 210 -0.56 1.93 -4.35
C PHE A 210 -1.57 1.76 -5.48
N PHE A 211 -2.66 1.02 -5.25
CA PHE A 211 -3.59 0.66 -6.30
C PHE A 211 -4.55 1.79 -6.68
N ARG A 212 -5.00 2.63 -5.74
CA ARG A 212 -6.02 3.66 -6.03
C ARG A 212 -5.40 5.03 -6.26
N ALA A 213 -4.58 5.50 -5.30
CA ALA A 213 -4.02 6.83 -5.39
C ALA A 213 -3.01 6.97 -6.54
N TRP A 214 -2.29 5.89 -6.87
CA TRP A 214 -1.27 5.95 -7.93
C TRP A 214 -1.69 5.19 -9.19
N VAL A 215 -1.85 3.87 -9.16
CA VAL A 215 -2.13 3.06 -10.37
C VAL A 215 -3.45 3.48 -11.01
N GLN A 216 -4.58 3.39 -10.29
CA GLN A 216 -5.89 3.72 -10.84
C GLN A 216 -5.97 5.19 -11.26
N ASN A 217 -5.43 6.10 -10.46
CA ASN A 217 -5.43 7.54 -10.73
C ASN A 217 -4.69 7.88 -12.05
N LEU A 218 -3.52 7.30 -12.28
CA LEU A 218 -2.77 7.50 -13.52
C LEU A 218 -3.44 6.80 -14.72
N LEU A 219 -3.97 5.60 -14.54
CA LEU A 219 -4.70 4.89 -15.60
C LEU A 219 -5.99 5.63 -16.00
N GLU A 220 -6.72 6.23 -15.05
CA GLU A 220 -7.95 6.98 -15.39
C GLU A 220 -7.70 8.13 -16.36
N ARG A 221 -6.53 8.74 -16.29
CA ARG A 221 -6.12 9.84 -17.18
C ARG A 221 -5.72 9.36 -18.58
N ARG A 222 -5.40 8.07 -18.73
CA ARG A 222 -4.98 7.45 -19.99
C ARG A 222 -6.10 6.74 -20.70
N VAL A 223 -6.81 5.87 -20.00
CA VAL A 223 -7.78 4.93 -20.58
C VAL A 223 -9.22 5.19 -20.14
N GLY A 224 -9.43 6.23 -19.32
CA GLY A 224 -10.75 6.57 -18.81
C GLY A 224 -11.17 5.74 -17.61
N ARG A 225 -12.21 6.21 -16.94
CA ARG A 225 -12.61 5.75 -15.58
C ARG A 225 -13.01 4.26 -15.51
N ARG A 226 -13.74 3.75 -16.54
CA ARG A 226 -14.26 2.38 -16.50
C ARG A 226 -13.15 1.37 -16.75
N ALA A 227 -12.34 1.61 -17.78
CA ALA A 227 -11.22 0.74 -18.12
C ALA A 227 -10.16 0.74 -17.00
N ALA A 228 -9.81 1.89 -16.45
CA ALA A 228 -8.87 1.99 -15.34
C ALA A 228 -9.33 1.20 -14.11
N LEU A 229 -10.62 1.28 -13.75
CA LEU A 229 -11.18 0.49 -12.65
C LEU A 229 -11.03 -1.02 -12.89
N GLY A 230 -11.39 -1.49 -14.08
CA GLY A 230 -11.27 -2.92 -14.43
C GLY A 230 -9.81 -3.40 -14.44
N ILE A 231 -8.92 -2.64 -15.09
CA ILE A 231 -7.49 -2.98 -15.16
C ILE A 231 -6.90 -3.02 -13.74
N THR A 232 -7.16 -2.00 -12.93
CA THR A 232 -6.61 -1.96 -11.56
C THR A 232 -7.18 -3.05 -10.66
N ALA A 233 -8.45 -3.41 -10.82
CA ALA A 233 -9.06 -4.52 -10.09
C ALA A 233 -8.40 -5.86 -10.44
N VAL A 234 -8.11 -6.10 -11.72
CA VAL A 234 -7.39 -7.30 -12.17
C VAL A 234 -5.95 -7.30 -11.62
N LEU A 235 -5.24 -6.17 -11.70
CA LEU A 235 -3.88 -6.04 -11.14
C LEU A 235 -3.88 -6.28 -9.63
N PHE A 236 -4.87 -5.77 -8.91
CA PHE A 236 -5.04 -6.04 -7.49
C PHE A 236 -5.26 -7.53 -7.21
N GLY A 237 -6.10 -8.21 -7.99
CA GLY A 237 -6.27 -9.65 -7.91
C GLY A 237 -4.96 -10.40 -8.17
N LEU A 238 -4.24 -10.05 -9.23
CA LEU A 238 -2.98 -10.69 -9.60
C LEU A 238 -1.90 -10.55 -8.53
N SER A 239 -1.88 -9.47 -7.75
CA SER A 239 -0.95 -9.34 -6.61
C SER A 239 -1.21 -10.35 -5.49
N HIS A 240 -2.30 -11.11 -5.56
CA HIS A 240 -2.62 -12.19 -4.64
C HIS A 240 -2.30 -13.59 -5.18
N PHE A 241 -1.75 -13.66 -6.39
CA PHE A 241 -1.47 -14.92 -7.09
C PHE A 241 -0.49 -15.81 -6.32
N ASN A 242 0.55 -15.22 -5.72
CA ASN A 242 1.58 -15.91 -4.95
C ASN A 242 1.27 -16.05 -3.45
N LYS A 243 0.09 -15.61 -3.00
CA LYS A 243 -0.31 -15.75 -1.59
C LYS A 243 -0.86 -17.15 -1.32
N HIS A 244 -0.13 -17.95 -0.55
CA HIS A 244 -0.52 -19.31 -0.14
C HIS A 244 -0.96 -19.32 1.32
N PHE A 245 -2.12 -19.93 1.60
CA PHE A 245 -2.63 -20.11 2.98
C PHE A 245 -2.18 -21.42 3.62
N SER A 246 -1.67 -22.38 2.83
CA SER A 246 -1.18 -23.65 3.32
C SER A 246 0.18 -23.99 2.68
N LYS A 247 1.08 -24.54 3.49
CA LYS A 247 2.39 -25.03 3.02
C LYS A 247 2.28 -26.20 2.01
N SER A 248 1.13 -26.86 1.93
CA SER A 248 0.90 -28.01 1.04
C SER A 248 0.36 -27.64 -0.34
N SER A 249 -0.10 -26.41 -0.56
CA SER A 249 -0.63 -26.01 -1.86
C SER A 249 0.47 -25.38 -2.72
N ALA A 250 1.13 -26.19 -3.53
CA ALA A 250 2.09 -25.74 -4.54
C ALA A 250 1.42 -25.08 -5.77
N HIS A 251 0.10 -24.89 -5.75
CA HIS A 251 -0.66 -24.37 -6.88
C HIS A 251 -1.05 -22.91 -6.67
N PHE A 252 -0.97 -22.15 -7.76
CA PHE A 252 -1.43 -20.76 -7.83
C PHE A 252 -2.88 -20.61 -7.35
N ASN A 253 -3.13 -19.62 -6.51
CA ASN A 253 -4.43 -19.43 -5.90
C ASN A 253 -5.34 -18.57 -6.79
N TRP A 254 -5.77 -19.11 -7.95
CA TRP A 254 -6.65 -18.40 -8.89
C TRP A 254 -7.98 -17.98 -8.27
N ARG A 255 -8.47 -18.74 -7.26
CA ARG A 255 -9.70 -18.40 -6.53
C ARG A 255 -9.55 -17.11 -5.76
N TYR A 256 -8.39 -16.93 -5.12
CA TYR A 256 -8.06 -15.68 -4.43
C TYR A 256 -7.90 -14.52 -5.42
N VAL A 257 -7.23 -14.74 -6.55
CA VAL A 257 -7.11 -13.74 -7.62
C VAL A 257 -8.49 -13.25 -8.06
N LEU A 258 -9.44 -14.16 -8.29
CA LEU A 258 -10.79 -13.82 -8.69
C LEU A 258 -11.52 -13.01 -7.62
N LEU A 259 -11.53 -13.48 -6.37
CA LEU A 259 -12.20 -12.82 -5.25
C LEU A 259 -11.59 -11.45 -4.97
N ALA A 260 -10.27 -11.35 -4.96
CA ALA A 260 -9.56 -10.07 -4.80
C ALA A 260 -9.80 -9.12 -5.98
N SER A 261 -9.92 -9.63 -7.22
CA SER A 261 -10.30 -8.78 -8.36
C SER A 261 -11.71 -8.20 -8.19
N VAL A 262 -12.66 -9.01 -7.74
CA VAL A 262 -14.03 -8.55 -7.45
C VAL A 262 -14.00 -7.50 -6.34
N ALA A 263 -13.31 -7.77 -5.23
CA ALA A 263 -13.12 -6.80 -4.13
C ALA A 263 -12.47 -5.50 -4.63
N GLY A 264 -11.47 -5.64 -5.50
CA GLY A 264 -10.77 -4.53 -6.15
C GLY A 264 -11.67 -3.55 -6.91
N ILE A 265 -12.78 -4.03 -7.50
CA ILE A 265 -13.77 -3.16 -8.15
C ILE A 265 -14.43 -2.26 -7.10
N PHE A 266 -14.86 -2.81 -5.96
CA PHE A 266 -15.56 -2.05 -4.92
C PHE A 266 -14.63 -1.08 -4.19
N TYR A 267 -13.39 -1.48 -3.93
CA TYR A 267 -12.36 -0.57 -3.38
C TYR A 267 -12.11 0.60 -4.32
N GLY A 268 -11.95 0.32 -5.63
CA GLY A 268 -11.77 1.37 -6.64
C GLY A 268 -12.98 2.30 -6.79
N ARG A 269 -14.21 1.78 -6.60
CA ARG A 269 -15.46 2.59 -6.56
C ARG A 269 -15.49 3.47 -5.33
N ALA A 270 -15.17 2.92 -4.15
CA ALA A 270 -15.12 3.66 -2.90
C ALA A 270 -14.16 4.86 -2.99
N TRP A 271 -12.94 4.63 -3.48
CA TRP A 271 -11.97 5.69 -3.69
C TRP A 271 -12.48 6.74 -4.70
N ARG A 272 -13.00 6.30 -5.83
CA ARG A 272 -13.36 7.16 -6.95
C ARG A 272 -14.50 8.12 -6.64
N GLU A 273 -15.42 7.75 -5.78
CA GLU A 273 -16.60 8.58 -5.47
C GLU A 273 -16.23 9.94 -4.93
N ARG A 274 -15.22 9.98 -4.06
CA ARG A 274 -14.75 11.21 -3.43
C ARG A 274 -13.27 11.49 -3.61
N ARG A 275 -12.59 10.62 -4.35
CA ARG A 275 -11.12 10.66 -4.48
C ARG A 275 -10.44 10.62 -3.11
N ARG A 276 -10.80 9.64 -2.26
CA ARG A 276 -10.27 9.53 -0.90
C ARG A 276 -9.84 8.09 -0.58
N VAL A 277 -8.56 7.94 -0.24
CA VAL A 277 -7.97 6.66 0.19
C VAL A 277 -8.65 6.09 1.44
N PRO A 278 -9.00 6.88 2.47
CA PRO A 278 -9.70 6.34 3.64
C PRO A 278 -11.00 5.62 3.33
N ALA A 279 -11.79 6.10 2.37
CA ALA A 279 -13.06 5.44 2.03
C ALA A 279 -12.82 4.01 1.47
N SER A 280 -11.83 3.85 0.61
CA SER A 280 -11.41 2.56 0.07
C SER A 280 -10.80 1.67 1.16
N ALA A 281 -9.91 2.22 1.98
CA ALA A 281 -9.23 1.50 3.05
C ALA A 281 -10.21 0.99 4.14
N ILE A 282 -11.29 1.73 4.43
CA ILE A 282 -12.36 1.27 5.33
C ILE A 282 -13.04 0.02 4.76
N THR A 283 -13.40 0.03 3.46
CA THR A 283 -13.99 -1.15 2.81
C THR A 283 -13.03 -2.34 2.87
N HIS A 284 -11.78 -2.13 2.48
CA HIS A 284 -10.74 -3.14 2.43
C HIS A 284 -10.47 -3.75 3.82
N ALA A 285 -10.14 -2.94 4.82
CA ALA A 285 -9.87 -3.41 6.18
C ALA A 285 -11.06 -4.17 6.78
N SER A 286 -12.28 -3.77 6.43
CA SER A 286 -13.48 -4.47 6.91
C SER A 286 -13.66 -5.84 6.25
N VAL A 287 -13.34 -5.98 4.97
CA VAL A 287 -13.35 -7.29 4.28
C VAL A 287 -12.34 -8.22 4.92
N ASP A 288 -11.11 -7.78 5.12
CA ASP A 288 -10.03 -8.58 5.71
C ASP A 288 -10.35 -8.98 7.16
N ALA A 289 -10.91 -8.05 7.94
CA ALA A 289 -11.35 -8.35 9.29
C ALA A 289 -12.49 -9.39 9.29
N ILE A 290 -13.52 -9.21 8.46
CA ILE A 290 -14.61 -10.18 8.30
C ILE A 290 -14.04 -11.55 7.94
N TRP A 291 -13.16 -11.60 6.95
CA TRP A 291 -12.56 -12.86 6.54
C TRP A 291 -11.77 -13.52 7.69
N SER A 292 -10.89 -12.80 8.35
CA SER A 292 -10.05 -13.35 9.42
C SER A 292 -10.83 -13.86 10.64
N PHE A 293 -12.10 -13.43 10.83
CA PHE A 293 -12.92 -13.81 11.99
C PHE A 293 -13.97 -14.88 11.70
N TRP A 294 -14.44 -15.01 10.49
CA TRP A 294 -15.54 -15.91 10.16
C TRP A 294 -15.17 -16.99 9.15
N PHE A 295 -14.05 -16.85 8.46
CA PHE A 295 -13.59 -17.73 7.38
C PHE A 295 -12.07 -18.03 7.48
#